data_72562aff1e9fce06f9e60da8b97767bc
#
_entry.id   72562aff1e9fce06f9e60da8b97767bc
#
_cell.length_a   1.000
_cell.length_b   1.000
_cell.length_c   1.000
_cell.angle_alpha   90.00
_cell.angle_beta   90.00
_cell.angle_gamma   90.00
#
_symmetry.space_group_name_H-M   'P 1'
#
loop_
_entity.id
_entity.type
_entity.pdbx_description
1 polymer ?
#
loop_
_entity_poly.entity_id
_entity_poly.type
_entity_poly.pdbx_seq_one_letter_code
_entity_poly.pdbx_strand_id
1 'polypeptide(L)'
;KALFGVDHAYVQPHAGADANVVAYWAILNKKIEMPSLEEIGETNLSHLTDEQWADLRAKLGNQRLLGLDYYSGGHLTHGYRQNVSARMFDAYSYTVDKETGLLDYDAIEKQAMEVKPLILLAGYSAYPRAINFKRFRQIADKCGAVLMVDMAHFAGLVAGKVFVGEENPCEWADIVTTTTHKTLRGPRGAIVLC
;
A
#
# COMPACT_ATOMS: atom_id res chain seq x y z
N LYS A 1 8.28 15.04 -7.74
CA LYS A 1 7.88 15.83 -6.58
C LYS A 1 6.86 16.91 -6.97
N ALA A 2 7.23 17.92 -7.72
CA ALA A 2 6.36 19.07 -8.06
C ALA A 2 5.01 18.67 -8.70
N LEU A 3 5.00 17.64 -9.57
CA LEU A 3 3.79 17.17 -10.25
C LEU A 3 2.67 16.72 -9.30
N PHE A 4 3.04 16.06 -8.20
CA PHE A 4 2.13 15.48 -7.23
C PHE A 4 2.08 16.24 -5.90
N GLY A 5 2.95 17.23 -5.69
CA GLY A 5 3.01 18.01 -4.45
C GLY A 5 3.57 17.23 -3.26
N VAL A 6 4.52 16.31 -3.48
CA VAL A 6 5.11 15.45 -2.46
C VAL A 6 6.57 15.79 -2.17
N ASP A 7 7.04 15.47 -0.97
CA ASP A 7 8.41 15.78 -0.52
C ASP A 7 9.44 14.80 -1.09
N HIS A 8 9.08 13.54 -1.25
CA HIS A 8 9.98 12.49 -1.72
C HIS A 8 9.42 11.73 -2.92
N ALA A 9 10.33 11.33 -3.82
CA ALA A 9 10.01 10.52 -4.99
C ALA A 9 11.18 9.59 -5.32
N TYR A 10 10.87 8.30 -5.46
CA TYR A 10 11.80 7.27 -5.90
C TYR A 10 11.34 6.73 -7.25
N VAL A 11 12.20 6.84 -8.29
CA VAL A 11 11.80 6.67 -9.70
C VAL A 11 12.51 5.51 -10.40
N GLN A 12 13.17 4.62 -9.66
CA GLN A 12 13.92 3.50 -10.24
C GLN A 12 13.10 2.22 -10.49
N PRO A 13 11.92 1.99 -9.91
CA PRO A 13 11.15 0.78 -10.23
C PRO A 13 10.78 0.72 -11.71
N HIS A 14 10.91 -0.45 -12.34
CA HIS A 14 10.66 -0.64 -13.77
C HIS A 14 9.19 -0.94 -14.08
N ALA A 15 8.43 -1.36 -13.08
CA ALA A 15 7.00 -1.66 -13.20
C ALA A 15 6.24 -1.30 -11.91
N GLY A 16 4.91 -1.18 -12.00
CA GLY A 16 4.07 -0.92 -10.83
C GLY A 16 4.18 -2.01 -9.77
N ALA A 17 4.33 -3.27 -10.19
CA ALA A 17 4.56 -4.38 -9.26
C ALA A 17 5.87 -4.22 -8.48
N ASP A 18 6.95 -3.76 -9.14
CA ASP A 18 8.22 -3.49 -8.48
C ASP A 18 8.09 -2.34 -7.46
N ALA A 19 7.37 -1.27 -7.84
CA ALA A 19 7.11 -0.16 -6.93
C ALA A 19 6.34 -0.62 -5.67
N ASN A 20 5.33 -1.48 -5.83
CA ASN A 20 4.58 -2.03 -4.71
C ASN A 20 5.47 -2.91 -3.82
N VAL A 21 6.32 -3.77 -4.39
CA VAL A 21 7.27 -4.60 -3.61
C VAL A 21 8.29 -3.73 -2.86
N VAL A 22 8.82 -2.69 -3.50
CA VAL A 22 9.71 -1.73 -2.84
C VAL A 22 9.01 -1.04 -1.67
N ALA A 23 7.76 -0.59 -1.87
CA ALA A 23 6.96 0.03 -0.81
C ALA A 23 6.71 -0.94 0.36
N TYR A 24 6.38 -2.20 0.07
CA TYR A 24 6.18 -3.24 1.09
C TYR A 24 7.45 -3.46 1.92
N TRP A 25 8.61 -3.59 1.27
CA TRP A 25 9.88 -3.75 1.99
C TRP A 25 10.24 -2.51 2.81
N ALA A 26 9.99 -1.31 2.31
CA ALA A 26 10.22 -0.08 3.05
C ALA A 26 9.36 0.00 4.32
N ILE A 27 8.07 -0.41 4.23
CA ILE A 27 7.16 -0.47 5.36
C ILE A 27 7.60 -1.54 6.38
N LEU A 28 7.91 -2.75 5.91
CA LEU A 28 8.40 -3.84 6.76
C LEU A 28 9.68 -3.44 7.49
N ASN A 29 10.64 -2.84 6.78
CA ASN A 29 11.87 -2.34 7.38
C ASN A 29 11.59 -1.30 8.48
N LYS A 30 10.81 -0.26 8.15
CA LYS A 30 10.55 0.85 9.09
C LYS A 30 9.71 0.44 10.29
N LYS A 31 8.73 -0.47 10.10
CA LYS A 31 7.73 -0.79 11.13
C LYS A 31 8.07 -2.05 11.93
N ILE A 32 8.86 -2.96 11.38
CA ILE A 32 9.17 -4.26 12.01
C ILE A 32 10.66 -4.44 12.22
N GLU A 33 11.47 -4.32 11.15
CA GLU A 33 12.90 -4.62 11.21
C GLU A 33 13.66 -3.63 12.11
N MET A 34 13.54 -2.32 11.82
CA MET A 34 14.25 -1.31 12.62
C MET A 34 13.87 -1.34 14.10
N PRO A 35 12.57 -1.38 14.50
CA PRO A 35 12.20 -1.52 15.91
C PRO A 35 12.71 -2.80 16.55
N SER A 36 12.71 -3.93 15.82
CA SER A 36 13.22 -5.19 16.35
C SER A 36 14.74 -5.16 16.58
N LEU A 37 15.49 -4.50 15.69
CA LEU A 37 16.93 -4.27 15.90
C LEU A 37 17.19 -3.39 17.12
N GLU A 38 16.41 -2.32 17.26
CA GLU A 38 16.52 -1.41 18.41
C GLU A 38 16.23 -2.12 19.75
N GLU A 39 15.22 -2.99 19.81
CA GLU A 39 14.87 -3.81 20.99
C GLU A 39 16.05 -4.67 21.48
N ILE A 40 16.85 -5.20 20.56
CA ILE A 40 18.01 -6.07 20.88
C ILE A 40 19.35 -5.32 20.94
N GLY A 41 19.32 -3.98 20.76
CA GLY A 41 20.51 -3.14 20.82
C GLY A 41 21.42 -3.23 19.60
N GLU A 42 20.89 -3.67 18.47
CA GLU A 42 21.63 -3.85 17.21
C GLU A 42 21.23 -2.81 16.16
N THR A 43 22.13 -2.54 15.24
CA THR A 43 21.91 -1.58 14.12
C THR A 43 22.09 -2.20 12.75
N ASN A 44 22.58 -3.46 12.72
CA ASN A 44 22.91 -4.14 11.47
C ASN A 44 22.49 -5.61 11.54
N LEU A 45 21.77 -6.07 10.53
CA LEU A 45 21.30 -7.45 10.39
C LEU A 45 22.46 -8.48 10.42
N SER A 46 23.66 -8.11 9.94
CA SER A 46 24.82 -9.02 9.91
C SER A 46 25.39 -9.33 11.30
N HIS A 47 24.98 -8.60 12.32
CA HIS A 47 25.39 -8.84 13.70
C HIS A 47 24.46 -9.80 14.45
N LEU A 48 23.32 -10.15 13.87
CA LEU A 48 22.34 -11.03 14.49
C LEU A 48 22.87 -12.45 14.59
N THR A 49 22.58 -13.12 15.71
CA THR A 49 22.73 -14.57 15.81
C THR A 49 21.68 -15.27 14.93
N ASP A 50 21.88 -16.54 14.64
CA ASP A 50 20.93 -17.34 13.85
C ASP A 50 19.55 -17.40 14.50
N GLU A 51 19.47 -17.43 15.83
CA GLU A 51 18.21 -17.40 16.58
C GLU A 51 17.48 -16.04 16.44
N GLN A 52 18.20 -14.94 16.66
CA GLN A 52 17.66 -13.59 16.49
C GLN A 52 17.19 -13.34 15.04
N TRP A 53 17.93 -13.84 14.08
CA TRP A 53 17.55 -13.76 12.67
C TRP A 53 16.29 -14.59 12.37
N ALA A 54 16.17 -15.80 12.93
CA ALA A 54 14.97 -16.62 12.77
C ALA A 54 13.72 -15.95 13.37
N ASP A 55 13.85 -15.34 14.55
CA ASP A 55 12.77 -14.60 15.21
C ASP A 55 12.36 -13.38 14.40
N LEU A 56 13.30 -12.59 13.90
CA LEU A 56 13.00 -11.44 13.04
C LEU A 56 12.28 -11.86 11.75
N ARG A 57 12.73 -12.93 11.10
CA ARG A 57 12.06 -13.48 9.91
C ARG A 57 10.63 -13.93 10.20
N ALA A 58 10.38 -14.53 11.35
CA ALA A 58 9.05 -14.91 11.79
C ALA A 58 8.16 -13.68 11.98
N LYS A 59 8.67 -12.61 12.61
CA LYS A 59 7.96 -11.32 12.75
C LYS A 59 7.64 -10.71 11.38
N LEU A 60 8.60 -10.66 10.47
CA LEU A 60 8.41 -10.11 9.10
C LEU A 60 7.37 -10.91 8.30
N GLY A 61 7.41 -12.24 8.36
CA GLY A 61 6.51 -13.12 7.62
C GLY A 61 5.08 -13.21 8.18
N ASN A 62 4.84 -12.68 9.39
CA ASN A 62 3.53 -12.73 10.07
C ASN A 62 2.77 -11.40 10.00
N GLN A 63 3.08 -10.53 9.05
CA GLN A 63 2.41 -9.26 8.88
C GLN A 63 1.18 -9.39 7.99
N ARG A 64 0.16 -8.53 8.22
CA ARG A 64 -1.11 -8.57 7.51
C ARG A 64 -1.24 -7.41 6.55
N LEU A 65 -1.83 -7.70 5.38
CA LEU A 65 -2.19 -6.72 4.36
C LEU A 65 -3.71 -6.79 4.13
N LEU A 66 -4.37 -5.64 4.09
CA LEU A 66 -5.78 -5.54 3.71
C LEU A 66 -5.91 -4.68 2.45
N GLY A 67 -6.31 -5.26 1.33
CA GLY A 67 -6.41 -4.59 0.03
C GLY A 67 -7.74 -4.83 -0.69
N LEU A 68 -7.98 -4.10 -1.78
CA LEU A 68 -9.17 -4.33 -2.61
C LEU A 68 -9.06 -5.68 -3.32
N ASP A 69 -10.11 -6.49 -3.21
CA ASP A 69 -10.21 -7.79 -3.87
C ASP A 69 -10.03 -7.67 -5.39
N TYR A 70 -9.34 -8.64 -5.98
CA TYR A 70 -9.06 -8.67 -7.41
C TYR A 70 -10.33 -8.61 -8.26
N TYR A 71 -11.37 -9.37 -7.89
CA TYR A 71 -12.64 -9.41 -8.61
C TYR A 71 -13.52 -8.17 -8.37
N SER A 72 -13.19 -7.38 -7.36
CA SER A 72 -13.78 -6.05 -7.10
C SER A 72 -13.00 -4.90 -7.78
N GLY A 73 -11.99 -5.23 -8.57
CA GLY A 73 -11.19 -4.27 -9.33
C GLY A 73 -9.80 -3.97 -8.76
N GLY A 74 -9.34 -4.73 -7.76
CA GLY A 74 -7.99 -4.63 -7.21
C GLY A 74 -6.91 -5.10 -8.18
N HIS A 75 -5.66 -4.79 -7.89
CA HIS A 75 -4.51 -5.28 -8.64
C HIS A 75 -4.00 -6.60 -8.05
N LEU A 76 -3.28 -7.41 -8.86
CA LEU A 76 -2.68 -8.67 -8.40
C LEU A 76 -1.77 -8.47 -7.17
N THR A 77 -1.02 -7.36 -7.10
CA THR A 77 -0.14 -7.04 -5.98
C THR A 77 -0.88 -6.58 -4.72
N HIS A 78 -2.21 -6.53 -4.72
CA HIS A 78 -3.03 -6.16 -3.56
C HIS A 78 -3.44 -7.37 -2.68
N GLY A 79 -2.66 -8.45 -2.71
CA GLY A 79 -2.91 -9.64 -1.91
C GLY A 79 -3.53 -10.81 -2.70
N TYR A 80 -3.52 -10.76 -4.02
CA TYR A 80 -4.00 -11.89 -4.82
C TYR A 80 -3.16 -13.14 -4.57
N ARG A 81 -3.82 -14.27 -4.30
CA ARG A 81 -3.22 -15.49 -3.75
C ARG A 81 -2.00 -16.04 -4.51
N GLN A 82 -1.94 -15.83 -5.83
CA GLN A 82 -0.82 -16.30 -6.65
C GLN A 82 0.32 -15.27 -6.76
N ASN A 83 0.12 -14.07 -6.24
CA ASN A 83 1.08 -12.98 -6.32
C ASN A 83 2.08 -12.99 -5.15
N VAL A 84 3.21 -12.33 -5.34
CA VAL A 84 4.26 -12.16 -4.31
C VAL A 84 3.70 -11.50 -3.04
N SER A 85 2.74 -10.57 -3.16
CA SER A 85 2.12 -9.90 -2.01
C SER A 85 1.46 -10.86 -1.02
N ALA A 86 0.73 -11.88 -1.51
CA ALA A 86 0.13 -12.91 -0.68
C ALA A 86 1.14 -13.96 -0.16
N ARG A 87 2.40 -13.87 -0.58
CA ARG A 87 3.51 -14.68 -0.05
C ARG A 87 4.35 -13.92 0.97
N MET A 88 4.33 -12.58 0.89
CA MET A 88 4.98 -11.69 1.85
C MET A 88 4.11 -11.42 3.08
N PHE A 89 2.78 -11.43 2.91
CA PHE A 89 1.81 -11.05 3.93
C PHE A 89 0.72 -12.11 4.08
N ASP A 90 0.15 -12.20 5.27
CA ASP A 90 -1.17 -12.79 5.48
C ASP A 90 -2.20 -11.80 4.90
N ALA A 91 -2.65 -12.08 3.66
CA ALA A 91 -3.39 -11.14 2.85
C ALA A 91 -4.91 -11.30 3.01
N TYR A 92 -5.57 -10.21 3.34
CA TYR A 92 -7.02 -10.06 3.44
C TYR A 92 -7.54 -9.12 2.36
N SER A 93 -8.80 -9.28 1.99
CA SER A 93 -9.42 -8.43 0.97
C SER A 93 -10.73 -7.83 1.45
N TYR A 94 -10.93 -6.55 1.15
CA TYR A 94 -12.25 -5.93 1.18
C TYR A 94 -12.85 -5.91 -0.23
N THR A 95 -14.17 -5.87 -0.31
CA THR A 95 -14.91 -5.94 -1.58
C THR A 95 -15.80 -4.72 -1.77
N VAL A 96 -16.26 -4.51 -2.99
CA VAL A 96 -17.37 -3.60 -3.26
C VAL A 96 -18.68 -4.20 -2.78
N ASP A 97 -19.61 -3.36 -2.37
CA ASP A 97 -20.99 -3.77 -2.14
C ASP A 97 -21.62 -4.26 -3.45
N LYS A 98 -22.29 -5.42 -3.43
CA LYS A 98 -22.77 -6.09 -4.64
C LYS A 98 -23.98 -5.41 -5.28
N GLU A 99 -24.76 -4.66 -4.49
CA GLU A 99 -25.96 -3.98 -4.98
C GLU A 99 -25.62 -2.62 -5.58
N THR A 100 -24.76 -1.87 -4.90
CA THR A 100 -24.39 -0.51 -5.31
C THR A 100 -23.15 -0.44 -6.21
N GLY A 101 -22.28 -1.45 -6.15
CA GLY A 101 -20.96 -1.44 -6.79
C GLY A 101 -19.99 -0.45 -6.18
N LEU A 102 -20.28 0.06 -4.98
CA LEU A 102 -19.46 1.05 -4.27
C LEU A 102 -18.68 0.41 -3.11
N LEU A 103 -17.62 1.11 -2.68
CA LEU A 103 -16.91 0.77 -1.45
C LEU A 103 -17.77 1.18 -0.24
N ASP A 104 -18.03 0.22 0.65
CA ASP A 104 -18.63 0.48 1.96
C ASP A 104 -17.50 0.74 2.97
N TYR A 105 -17.24 2.01 3.25
CA TYR A 105 -16.17 2.42 4.15
C TYR A 105 -16.39 1.98 5.61
N ASP A 106 -17.62 1.81 6.05
CA ASP A 106 -17.91 1.37 7.42
C ASP A 106 -17.65 -0.15 7.55
N ALA A 107 -18.00 -0.91 6.52
CA ALA A 107 -17.63 -2.33 6.45
C ALA A 107 -16.10 -2.52 6.37
N ILE A 108 -15.40 -1.68 5.59
CA ILE A 108 -13.92 -1.69 5.50
C ILE A 108 -13.31 -1.33 6.87
N GLU A 109 -13.83 -0.32 7.55
CA GLU A 109 -13.37 0.05 8.90
C GLU A 109 -13.53 -1.10 9.88
N LYS A 110 -14.70 -1.73 9.93
CA LYS A 110 -14.96 -2.89 10.79
C LYS A 110 -13.95 -4.01 10.51
N GLN A 111 -13.76 -4.35 9.25
CA GLN A 111 -12.81 -5.39 8.84
C GLN A 111 -11.37 -5.01 9.20
N ALA A 112 -10.96 -3.75 9.00
CA ALA A 112 -9.63 -3.26 9.37
C ALA A 112 -9.37 -3.35 10.88
N MET A 113 -10.38 -3.08 11.71
CA MET A 113 -10.31 -3.21 13.17
C MET A 113 -10.21 -4.67 13.62
N GLU A 114 -10.83 -5.60 12.90
CA GLU A 114 -10.74 -7.05 13.18
C GLU A 114 -9.40 -7.63 12.71
N VAL A 115 -8.98 -7.30 11.48
CA VAL A 115 -7.75 -7.81 10.87
C VAL A 115 -6.51 -7.18 11.49
N LYS A 116 -6.56 -5.89 11.85
CA LYS A 116 -5.41 -5.08 12.30
C LYS A 116 -4.23 -5.21 11.35
N PRO A 117 -4.39 -4.81 10.08
CA PRO A 117 -3.33 -4.96 9.09
C PRO A 117 -2.16 -4.02 9.37
N LEU A 118 -0.94 -4.44 9.04
CA LEU A 118 0.20 -3.53 8.96
C LEU A 118 -0.01 -2.50 7.84
N ILE A 119 -0.59 -2.94 6.72
CA ILE A 119 -0.82 -2.12 5.53
C ILE A 119 -2.31 -2.17 5.16
N LEU A 120 -2.96 -1.01 5.17
CA LEU A 120 -4.24 -0.79 4.51
C LEU A 120 -3.95 -0.25 3.11
N LEU A 121 -4.22 -1.06 2.09
CA LEU A 121 -3.92 -0.75 0.70
C LEU A 121 -5.16 -0.34 -0.06
N ALA A 122 -5.19 0.90 -0.54
CA ALA A 122 -6.23 1.43 -1.41
C ALA A 122 -5.73 1.64 -2.84
N GLY A 123 -6.65 1.91 -3.76
CA GLY A 123 -6.36 2.01 -5.18
C GLY A 123 -6.88 0.81 -5.95
N TYR A 124 -6.81 0.88 -7.28
CA TYR A 124 -7.49 -0.09 -8.13
C TYR A 124 -6.85 -0.22 -9.52
N SER A 125 -7.21 -1.33 -10.19
CA SER A 125 -6.99 -1.51 -11.62
C SER A 125 -8.28 -1.27 -12.42
N ALA A 126 -9.44 -1.66 -11.89
CA ALA A 126 -10.70 -1.71 -12.64
C ALA A 126 -11.93 -1.23 -11.83
N TYR A 127 -11.75 -0.56 -10.71
CA TYR A 127 -12.86 0.06 -9.97
C TYR A 127 -13.20 1.43 -10.57
N PRO A 128 -14.37 1.63 -11.24
CA PRO A 128 -14.66 2.81 -12.04
C PRO A 128 -15.34 3.94 -11.23
N ARG A 129 -14.92 4.18 -10.02
CA ARG A 129 -15.45 5.21 -9.13
C ARG A 129 -14.32 5.93 -8.40
N ALA A 130 -14.57 7.16 -7.98
CA ALA A 130 -13.66 7.88 -7.10
C ALA A 130 -13.58 7.23 -5.72
N ILE A 131 -12.41 7.32 -5.10
CA ILE A 131 -12.16 6.84 -3.74
C ILE A 131 -11.97 8.04 -2.82
N ASN A 132 -12.60 7.99 -1.64
CA ASN A 132 -12.35 8.94 -0.57
C ASN A 132 -11.12 8.49 0.26
N PHE A 133 -9.94 9.03 -0.06
CA PHE A 133 -8.70 8.67 0.62
C PHE A 133 -8.61 9.26 2.04
N LYS A 134 -9.29 10.37 2.31
CA LYS A 134 -9.43 10.90 3.66
C LYS A 134 -10.14 9.90 4.58
N ARG A 135 -11.18 9.23 4.07
CA ARG A 135 -11.86 8.19 4.83
C ARG A 135 -10.95 6.98 5.07
N PHE A 136 -10.16 6.57 4.07
CA PHE A 136 -9.13 5.53 4.26
C PHE A 136 -8.07 5.95 5.29
N ARG A 137 -7.63 7.22 5.32
CA ARG A 137 -6.72 7.74 6.35
C ARG A 137 -7.29 7.57 7.75
N GLN A 138 -8.56 7.95 7.94
CA GLN A 138 -9.24 7.79 9.22
C GLN A 138 -9.30 6.33 9.68
N ILE A 139 -9.57 5.42 8.76
CA ILE A 139 -9.57 3.97 9.04
C ILE A 139 -8.17 3.49 9.44
N ALA A 140 -7.16 3.87 8.67
CA ALA A 140 -5.78 3.49 8.94
C ALA A 140 -5.30 4.00 10.31
N ASP A 141 -5.63 5.25 10.66
CA ASP A 141 -5.30 5.83 11.96
C ASP A 141 -5.95 5.07 13.11
N LYS A 142 -7.22 4.67 12.96
CA LYS A 142 -7.94 3.90 13.99
C LYS A 142 -7.36 2.51 14.23
N CYS A 143 -6.95 1.80 13.19
CA CYS A 143 -6.40 0.45 13.31
C CYS A 143 -4.87 0.41 13.43
N GLY A 144 -4.19 1.56 13.32
CA GLY A 144 -2.72 1.68 13.40
C GLY A 144 -1.98 1.21 12.14
N ALA A 145 -2.67 1.12 11.00
CA ALA A 145 -2.09 0.70 9.74
C ALA A 145 -1.32 1.82 9.02
N VAL A 146 -0.35 1.43 8.21
CA VAL A 146 0.20 2.31 7.17
C VAL A 146 -0.80 2.38 6.02
N LEU A 147 -1.22 3.59 5.63
CA LEU A 147 -2.05 3.78 4.45
C LEU A 147 -1.15 3.83 3.21
N MET A 148 -1.25 2.82 2.37
CA MET A 148 -0.61 2.78 1.07
C MET A 148 -1.65 2.92 -0.03
N VAL A 149 -1.34 3.69 -1.08
CA VAL A 149 -2.24 3.86 -2.23
C VAL A 149 -1.51 3.55 -3.54
N ASP A 150 -2.07 2.62 -4.32
CA ASP A 150 -1.66 2.40 -5.71
C ASP A 150 -2.57 3.20 -6.65
N MET A 151 -2.05 4.31 -7.18
CA MET A 151 -2.79 5.19 -8.08
C MET A 151 -2.45 4.99 -9.57
N ALA A 152 -1.84 3.87 -9.92
CA ALA A 152 -1.32 3.63 -11.28
C ALA A 152 -2.36 3.88 -12.39
N HIS A 153 -3.64 3.55 -12.16
CA HIS A 153 -4.69 3.72 -13.15
C HIS A 153 -5.31 5.12 -13.19
N PHE A 154 -5.11 5.95 -12.17
CA PHE A 154 -5.69 7.30 -12.10
C PHE A 154 -4.66 8.41 -11.80
N ALA A 155 -3.37 8.10 -11.81
CA ALA A 155 -2.31 9.09 -11.57
C ALA A 155 -2.38 10.31 -12.49
N GLY A 156 -2.84 10.13 -13.73
CA GLY A 156 -3.05 11.24 -14.66
C GLY A 156 -4.15 12.20 -14.21
N LEU A 157 -5.21 11.70 -13.54
CA LEU A 157 -6.28 12.52 -12.97
C LEU A 157 -5.79 13.32 -11.74
N VAL A 158 -4.94 12.71 -10.93
CA VAL A 158 -4.27 13.40 -9.80
C VAL A 158 -3.31 14.48 -10.31
N ALA A 159 -2.44 14.14 -11.26
CA ALA A 159 -1.50 15.09 -11.87
C ALA A 159 -2.22 16.24 -12.58
N GLY A 160 -3.32 15.93 -13.29
CA GLY A 160 -4.17 16.90 -13.99
C GLY A 160 -5.12 17.70 -13.10
N LYS A 161 -5.04 17.50 -11.76
CA LYS A 161 -5.90 18.20 -10.77
C LYS A 161 -7.40 17.97 -10.97
N VAL A 162 -7.78 16.83 -11.51
CA VAL A 162 -9.17 16.34 -11.55
C VAL A 162 -9.54 15.73 -10.20
N PHE A 163 -8.67 14.87 -9.66
CA PHE A 163 -8.79 14.35 -8.31
C PHE A 163 -8.02 15.25 -7.35
N VAL A 164 -8.76 15.93 -6.49
CA VAL A 164 -8.26 16.91 -5.51
C VAL A 164 -8.90 16.66 -4.13
N GLY A 165 -8.32 17.22 -3.08
CA GLY A 165 -8.86 17.10 -1.72
C GLY A 165 -8.98 15.63 -1.28
N GLU A 166 -10.19 15.18 -0.95
CA GLU A 166 -10.41 13.82 -0.43
C GLU A 166 -10.12 12.70 -1.45
N GLU A 167 -10.09 13.03 -2.75
CA GLU A 167 -9.80 12.12 -3.84
C GLU A 167 -8.31 12.12 -4.27
N ASN A 168 -7.49 13.00 -3.68
CA ASN A 168 -6.05 13.05 -3.97
C ASN A 168 -5.27 12.19 -2.96
N PRO A 169 -4.77 11.00 -3.33
CA PRO A 169 -4.08 10.13 -2.39
C PRO A 169 -2.78 10.73 -1.82
N CYS A 170 -2.12 11.65 -2.55
CA CYS A 170 -0.89 12.27 -2.11
C CYS A 170 -1.06 13.19 -0.89
N GLU A 171 -2.29 13.58 -0.54
CA GLU A 171 -2.60 14.36 0.65
C GLU A 171 -2.86 13.50 1.90
N TRP A 172 -3.15 12.21 1.73
CA TRP A 172 -3.66 11.36 2.81
C TRP A 172 -2.83 10.11 3.08
N ALA A 173 -2.15 9.56 2.07
CA ALA A 173 -1.42 8.31 2.21
C ALA A 173 0.00 8.53 2.74
N ASP A 174 0.50 7.55 3.49
CA ASP A 174 1.90 7.51 3.93
C ASP A 174 2.82 7.20 2.75
N ILE A 175 2.38 6.33 1.84
CA ILE A 175 3.11 5.93 0.64
C ILE A 175 2.13 5.82 -0.53
N VAL A 176 2.52 6.39 -1.66
CA VAL A 176 1.76 6.28 -2.92
C VAL A 176 2.65 5.66 -3.99
N THR A 177 2.12 4.68 -4.72
CA THR A 177 2.80 4.10 -5.88
C THR A 177 2.05 4.41 -7.17
N THR A 178 2.77 4.48 -8.27
CA THR A 178 2.17 4.65 -9.59
C THR A 178 3.08 4.11 -10.69
N THR A 179 2.49 3.80 -11.84
CA THR A 179 3.22 3.59 -13.09
C THR A 179 3.33 4.88 -13.88
N THR A 180 4.35 4.96 -14.75
CA THR A 180 4.52 6.09 -15.67
C THR A 180 3.85 5.88 -17.03
N HIS A 181 3.49 4.64 -17.40
CA HIS A 181 3.05 4.22 -18.72
C HIS A 181 1.54 3.94 -18.87
N LYS A 182 0.73 4.33 -17.88
CA LYS A 182 -0.74 4.26 -17.95
C LYS A 182 -1.32 5.65 -18.19
N THR A 183 -2.09 6.20 -17.30
CA THR A 183 -2.71 7.53 -17.46
C THR A 183 -1.71 8.68 -17.52
N LEU A 184 -0.48 8.51 -17.04
CA LEU A 184 0.60 9.50 -17.22
C LEU A 184 1.20 9.51 -18.63
N ARG A 185 0.92 8.48 -19.46
CA ARG A 185 1.33 8.37 -20.86
C ARG A 185 2.85 8.44 -21.10
N GLY A 186 3.66 8.10 -20.11
CA GLY A 186 5.13 8.06 -20.20
C GLY A 186 5.68 6.70 -20.66
N PRO A 187 6.99 6.57 -20.72
CA PRO A 187 7.66 5.28 -20.93
C PRO A 187 7.39 4.33 -19.77
N ARG A 188 7.66 3.04 -19.99
CA ARG A 188 7.50 2.03 -18.94
C ARG A 188 8.43 2.31 -17.78
N GLY A 189 7.85 2.34 -16.61
CA GLY A 189 8.51 2.59 -15.34
C GLY A 189 7.47 2.78 -14.23
N ALA A 190 7.95 3.03 -13.02
CA ALA A 190 7.08 3.32 -11.89
C ALA A 190 7.74 4.28 -10.90
N ILE A 191 6.95 4.77 -9.95
CA ILE A 191 7.36 5.77 -8.97
C ILE A 191 6.77 5.40 -7.62
N VAL A 192 7.57 5.58 -6.56
CA VAL A 192 7.11 5.59 -5.16
C VAL A 192 7.21 7.03 -4.66
N LEU A 193 6.15 7.49 -4.01
CA LEU A 193 5.99 8.87 -3.49
C LEU A 193 5.69 8.82 -1.99
N CYS A 194 6.21 9.78 -1.23
CA CYS A 194 5.87 10.03 0.17
C CYS A 194 6.18 11.49 0.57
#